data_7645d5d6f8909cdc6579df9c4e143777
#
_entry.id   7645d5d6f8909cdc6579df9c4e143777
#
_cell.length_a   1.000
_cell.length_b   1.000
_cell.length_c   1.000
_cell.angle_alpha   90.00
_cell.angle_beta   90.00
_cell.angle_gamma   90.00
#
_symmetry.space_group_name_H-M   'P 1'
#
loop_
_entity.id
_entity.type
_entity.pdbx_description
1 polymer ?
#
loop_
_entity_poly.entity_id
_entity_poly.type
_entity_poly.pdbx_seq_one_letter_code
_entity_poly.pdbx_strand_id
1 'polypeptide(L)'
;QLLIRAEHVCTTDAKAYYYYKHKGSITTHNDDESKTKRFNDIRGVLDRLQYLCDRVPQSDRVALQRRVAQLTMDYIYQVIIQQRSQKALNACINELNSKGLFPLPDRDYSQKYIWFRKMTNSRLGRTILLNTLPLLKKER
;
A
#
# COMPACT_ATOMS: atom_id res chain seq x y z
N GLN A 1 3.38 -15.18 5.96
CA GLN A 1 4.21 -16.08 6.79
C GLN A 1 4.24 -17.52 6.26
N LEU A 2 3.12 -18.04 5.77
CA LEU A 2 3.06 -19.42 5.23
C LEU A 2 4.00 -19.60 4.03
N LEU A 3 4.00 -18.69 3.07
CA LEU A 3 4.85 -18.79 1.86
C LEU A 3 6.35 -18.70 2.17
N ILE A 4 6.75 -17.96 3.22
CA ILE A 4 8.16 -17.83 3.63
C ILE A 4 8.68 -19.17 4.24
N ARG A 5 7.77 -20.02 4.71
CA ARG A 5 8.10 -21.33 5.33
C ARG A 5 7.83 -22.50 4.40
N ALA A 6 7.29 -22.26 3.21
CA ALA A 6 6.97 -23.30 2.25
C ALA A 6 8.25 -23.72 1.51
N GLU A 7 8.61 -24.98 1.55
CA GLU A 7 9.71 -25.56 0.77
C GLU A 7 9.32 -25.74 -0.70
N HIS A 8 8.02 -26.00 -0.95
CA HIS A 8 7.48 -26.17 -2.29
C HIS A 8 6.17 -25.39 -2.44
N VAL A 9 6.04 -24.67 -3.55
CA VAL A 9 4.82 -23.96 -3.94
C VAL A 9 4.47 -24.41 -5.36
N CYS A 10 3.24 -24.87 -5.55
CA CYS A 10 2.72 -25.20 -6.89
C CYS A 10 1.48 -24.36 -7.19
N THR A 11 1.29 -24.05 -8.46
CA THR A 11 0.09 -23.38 -8.96
C THR A 11 -0.79 -24.38 -9.68
N THR A 12 -2.10 -24.17 -9.65
CA THR A 12 -3.07 -24.99 -10.34
C THR A 12 -4.10 -24.10 -11.04
N ASP A 13 -4.61 -24.54 -12.17
CA ASP A 13 -5.72 -23.91 -12.90
C ASP A 13 -7.09 -24.31 -12.33
N ALA A 14 -7.13 -25.13 -11.28
CA ALA A 14 -8.36 -25.55 -10.63
C ALA A 14 -9.09 -24.33 -10.02
N LYS A 15 -10.36 -24.18 -10.38
CA LYS A 15 -11.23 -23.13 -9.81
C LYS A 15 -11.80 -23.63 -8.48
N ALA A 16 -11.06 -23.41 -7.39
CA ALA A 16 -11.47 -23.87 -6.05
C ALA A 16 -12.43 -22.91 -5.33
N TYR A 17 -12.56 -21.66 -5.79
CA TYR A 17 -13.35 -20.66 -5.10
C TYR A 17 -13.92 -19.62 -6.06
N TYR A 18 -15.25 -19.31 -5.90
CA TYR A 18 -15.93 -18.23 -6.60
C TYR A 18 -16.23 -17.09 -5.63
N TYR A 19 -15.64 -15.93 -5.89
CA TYR A 19 -15.88 -14.74 -5.09
C TYR A 19 -17.07 -13.94 -5.63
N TYR A 20 -18.18 -14.00 -4.93
CA TYR A 20 -19.38 -13.19 -5.24
C TYR A 20 -19.27 -11.81 -4.57
N LYS A 21 -19.18 -10.76 -5.39
CA LYS A 21 -19.33 -9.39 -4.90
C LYS A 21 -20.83 -9.07 -4.75
N HIS A 22 -21.30 -8.83 -3.54
CA HIS A 22 -22.68 -8.39 -3.29
C HIS A 22 -22.66 -7.03 -2.56
N LYS A 23 -23.78 -6.27 -2.70
CA LYS A 23 -24.00 -5.03 -1.94
C LYS A 23 -24.08 -5.39 -0.46
N GLY A 24 -23.12 -4.94 0.36
CA GLY A 24 -23.00 -5.32 1.78
C GLY A 24 -21.77 -6.16 2.10
N SER A 25 -20.91 -6.44 1.10
CA SER A 25 -19.58 -7.01 1.37
C SER A 25 -18.76 -6.05 2.25
N ILE A 26 -18.04 -6.59 3.23
CA ILE A 26 -17.16 -5.82 4.14
C ILE A 26 -16.21 -4.90 3.37
N THR A 27 -15.85 -5.27 2.13
CA THR A 27 -14.96 -4.47 1.26
C THR A 27 -15.66 -3.30 0.58
N THR A 28 -16.99 -3.21 0.61
CA THR A 28 -17.79 -2.16 -0.04
C THR A 28 -18.30 -1.09 0.93
N HIS A 29 -18.19 -1.31 2.24
CA HIS A 29 -18.54 -0.31 3.24
C HIS A 29 -17.59 0.89 3.17
N ASN A 30 -18.17 2.10 3.04
CA ASN A 30 -17.44 3.35 2.81
C ASN A 30 -17.67 4.38 3.93
N ASP A 31 -18.22 3.91 5.07
CA ASP A 31 -18.34 4.72 6.29
C ASP A 31 -16.97 5.03 6.89
N ASP A 32 -16.90 6.03 7.76
CA ASP A 32 -15.65 6.52 8.31
C ASP A 32 -14.99 5.53 9.28
N GLU A 33 -15.77 4.68 9.94
CA GLU A 33 -15.27 3.62 10.79
C GLU A 33 -14.55 2.55 9.95
N SER A 34 -15.15 2.08 8.86
CA SER A 34 -14.55 1.13 7.93
C SER A 34 -13.28 1.68 7.26
N LYS A 35 -13.24 2.98 6.97
CA LYS A 35 -12.03 3.63 6.45
C LYS A 35 -10.91 3.64 7.49
N THR A 36 -11.23 4.05 8.72
CA THR A 36 -10.26 4.08 9.84
C THR A 36 -9.71 2.69 10.11
N LYS A 37 -10.57 1.68 10.15
CA LYS A 37 -10.15 0.28 10.31
C LYS A 37 -9.18 -0.13 9.21
N ARG A 38 -9.49 0.12 7.93
CA ARG A 38 -8.60 -0.20 6.80
C ARG A 38 -7.23 0.47 6.91
N PHE A 39 -7.17 1.73 7.35
CA PHE A 39 -5.89 2.42 7.58
C PHE A 39 -5.08 1.74 8.69
N ASN A 40 -5.72 1.39 9.80
CA ASN A 40 -5.07 0.69 10.90
C ASN A 40 -4.59 -0.70 10.49
N ASP A 41 -5.38 -1.44 9.71
CA ASP A 41 -5.03 -2.76 9.19
C ASP A 41 -3.79 -2.67 8.29
N ILE A 42 -3.72 -1.68 7.38
CA ILE A 42 -2.55 -1.47 6.51
C ILE A 42 -1.32 -1.12 7.35
N ARG A 43 -1.45 -0.25 8.35
CA ARG A 43 -0.35 0.09 9.28
C ARG A 43 0.16 -1.16 10.01
N GLY A 44 -0.73 -1.95 10.56
CA GLY A 44 -0.37 -3.20 11.24
C GLY A 44 0.35 -4.19 10.33
N VAL A 45 -0.08 -4.29 9.06
CA VAL A 45 0.61 -5.13 8.06
C VAL A 45 2.00 -4.56 7.74
N LEU A 46 2.15 -3.24 7.56
CA LEU A 46 3.44 -2.60 7.33
C LEU A 46 4.42 -2.88 8.49
N ASP A 47 3.99 -2.65 9.73
CA ASP A 47 4.82 -2.89 10.92
C ASP A 47 5.25 -4.36 11.00
N ARG A 48 4.34 -5.28 10.69
CA ARG A 48 4.64 -6.72 10.68
C ARG A 48 5.62 -7.11 9.58
N LEU A 49 5.49 -6.55 8.38
CA LEU A 49 6.39 -6.82 7.27
C LEU A 49 7.78 -6.23 7.53
N GLN A 50 7.88 -5.03 8.11
CA GLN A 50 9.18 -4.47 8.54
C GLN A 50 9.87 -5.37 9.57
N TYR A 51 9.15 -5.81 10.60
CA TYR A 51 9.67 -6.75 11.60
C TYR A 51 10.21 -8.03 10.96
N LEU A 52 9.57 -8.54 9.89
CA LEU A 52 10.02 -9.72 9.18
C LEU A 52 11.27 -9.46 8.32
N CYS A 53 11.44 -8.25 7.78
CA CYS A 53 12.61 -7.91 6.96
C CYS A 53 13.95 -8.19 7.66
N ASP A 54 13.99 -8.00 8.98
CA ASP A 54 15.21 -8.22 9.78
C ASP A 54 15.44 -9.67 10.17
N ARG A 55 14.46 -10.55 9.88
CA ARG A 55 14.42 -11.95 10.35
C ARG A 55 14.39 -12.98 9.22
N VAL A 56 14.42 -12.53 7.98
CA VAL A 56 14.48 -13.42 6.82
C VAL A 56 15.89 -13.41 6.22
N PRO A 57 16.28 -14.49 5.50
CA PRO A 57 17.52 -14.53 4.74
C PRO A 57 17.64 -13.36 3.77
N GLN A 58 18.87 -12.99 3.40
CA GLN A 58 19.14 -11.87 2.50
C GLN A 58 18.46 -12.03 1.14
N SER A 59 18.35 -13.25 0.62
CA SER A 59 17.64 -13.56 -0.63
C SER A 59 16.19 -13.08 -0.62
N ASP A 60 15.50 -13.29 0.49
CA ASP A 60 14.06 -13.04 0.62
C ASP A 60 13.80 -11.58 1.04
N ARG A 61 14.80 -10.97 1.72
CA ARG A 61 14.72 -9.59 2.21
C ARG A 61 14.45 -8.59 1.07
N VAL A 62 15.07 -8.77 -0.08
CA VAL A 62 14.89 -7.89 -1.25
C VAL A 62 13.42 -7.89 -1.72
N ALA A 63 12.84 -9.08 -1.86
CA ALA A 63 11.44 -9.23 -2.27
C ALA A 63 10.48 -8.65 -1.22
N LEU A 64 10.76 -8.91 0.08
CA LEU A 64 9.95 -8.42 1.18
C LEU A 64 10.00 -6.88 1.29
N GLN A 65 11.19 -6.28 1.19
CA GLN A 65 11.36 -4.83 1.19
C GLN A 65 10.69 -4.17 -0.01
N ARG A 66 10.71 -4.83 -1.19
CA ARG A 66 9.94 -4.36 -2.36
C ARG A 66 8.43 -4.35 -2.05
N ARG A 67 7.93 -5.40 -1.41
CA ARG A 67 6.52 -5.49 -1.00
C ARG A 67 6.15 -4.43 0.03
N VAL A 68 7.00 -4.17 1.01
CA VAL A 68 6.82 -3.08 2.00
C VAL A 68 6.70 -1.74 1.27
N ALA A 69 7.61 -1.43 0.35
CA ALA A 69 7.57 -0.17 -0.39
C ALA A 69 6.31 -0.03 -1.26
N GLN A 70 5.85 -1.11 -1.92
CA GLN A 70 4.59 -1.10 -2.68
C GLN A 70 3.38 -0.84 -1.78
N LEU A 71 3.30 -1.53 -0.64
CA LEU A 71 2.21 -1.34 0.31
C LEU A 71 2.22 0.07 0.92
N THR A 72 3.41 0.65 1.15
CA THR A 72 3.55 2.05 1.57
C THR A 72 2.99 3.01 0.51
N MET A 73 3.27 2.77 -0.77
CA MET A 73 2.68 3.54 -1.87
C MET A 73 1.17 3.39 -1.94
N ASP A 74 0.65 2.17 -1.78
CA ASP A 74 -0.79 1.91 -1.74
C ASP A 74 -1.46 2.62 -0.55
N TYR A 75 -0.81 2.67 0.60
CA TYR A 75 -1.28 3.40 1.77
C TYR A 75 -1.36 4.91 1.51
N ILE A 76 -0.29 5.53 0.96
CA ILE A 76 -0.29 6.94 0.60
C ILE A 76 -1.39 7.24 -0.44
N TYR A 77 -1.55 6.38 -1.44
CA TYR A 77 -2.63 6.50 -2.43
C TYR A 77 -4.01 6.51 -1.76
N GLN A 78 -4.26 5.60 -0.80
CA GLN A 78 -5.53 5.55 -0.07
C GLN A 78 -5.78 6.83 0.74
N VAL A 79 -4.75 7.38 1.39
CA VAL A 79 -4.85 8.66 2.12
C VAL A 79 -5.25 9.79 1.16
N ILE A 80 -4.61 9.89 -0.01
CA ILE A 80 -4.92 10.91 -1.02
C ILE A 80 -6.38 10.79 -1.47
N ILE A 81 -6.81 9.58 -1.84
CA ILE A 81 -8.16 9.36 -2.40
C ILE A 81 -9.26 9.56 -1.36
N GLN A 82 -9.04 9.13 -0.12
CA GLN A 82 -10.11 9.11 0.87
C GLN A 82 -10.18 10.40 1.68
N GLN A 83 -9.04 10.97 2.07
CA GLN A 83 -9.02 12.14 2.95
C GLN A 83 -8.96 13.47 2.20
N ARG A 84 -8.41 13.49 0.98
CA ARG A 84 -8.33 14.68 0.10
C ARG A 84 -7.83 15.94 0.83
N SER A 85 -6.92 15.78 1.77
CA SER A 85 -6.44 16.84 2.65
C SER A 85 -4.91 16.89 2.66
N GLN A 86 -4.37 18.07 2.42
CA GLN A 86 -2.91 18.30 2.51
C GLN A 86 -2.40 18.05 3.93
N LYS A 87 -3.18 18.41 4.96
CA LYS A 87 -2.83 18.16 6.35
C LYS A 87 -2.72 16.66 6.63
N ALA A 88 -3.70 15.88 6.16
CA ALA A 88 -3.69 14.42 6.32
C ALA A 88 -2.54 13.75 5.56
N LEU A 89 -2.27 14.20 4.33
CA LEU A 89 -1.14 13.69 3.55
C LEU A 89 0.20 14.00 4.24
N ASN A 90 0.39 15.22 4.75
CA ASN A 90 1.60 15.58 5.47
C ASN A 90 1.77 14.76 6.76
N ALA A 91 0.70 14.55 7.53
CA ALA A 91 0.72 13.70 8.71
C ALA A 91 1.13 12.25 8.37
N CYS A 92 0.56 11.69 7.29
CA CYS A 92 0.92 10.37 6.78
C CYS A 92 2.41 10.29 6.39
N ILE A 93 2.91 11.28 5.64
CA ILE A 93 4.33 11.31 5.22
C ILE A 93 5.26 11.41 6.44
N ASN A 94 4.92 12.23 7.43
CA ASN A 94 5.70 12.36 8.67
C ASN A 94 5.72 11.05 9.46
N GLU A 95 4.58 10.37 9.59
CA GLU A 95 4.49 9.04 10.21
C GLU A 95 5.37 8.01 9.48
N LEU A 96 5.27 7.95 8.16
CA LEU A 96 6.08 7.03 7.35
C LEU A 96 7.57 7.34 7.43
N ASN A 97 7.93 8.63 7.50
CA ASN A 97 9.31 9.06 7.66
C ASN A 97 9.88 8.63 9.03
N SER A 98 9.11 8.78 10.11
CA SER A 98 9.53 8.33 11.45
C SER A 98 9.73 6.82 11.56
N LYS A 99 9.04 6.04 10.70
CA LYS A 99 9.19 4.59 10.59
C LYS A 99 10.27 4.15 9.59
N GLY A 100 10.99 5.08 8.94
CA GLY A 100 11.99 4.78 7.90
C GLY A 100 11.38 4.23 6.60
N LEU A 101 10.09 4.45 6.37
CA LEU A 101 9.37 4.01 5.17
C LEU A 101 9.28 5.10 4.09
N PHE A 102 9.70 6.30 4.40
CA PHE A 102 9.76 7.45 3.51
C PHE A 102 11.14 8.14 3.65
N PRO A 103 11.77 8.66 2.58
CA PRO A 103 11.29 8.65 1.18
C PRO A 103 11.20 7.24 0.58
N LEU A 104 10.31 7.08 -0.40
CA LEU A 104 10.10 5.81 -1.08
C LEU A 104 11.37 5.39 -1.85
N PRO A 105 11.92 4.19 -1.59
CA PRO A 105 13.19 3.76 -2.17
C PRO A 105 13.07 3.52 -3.68
N ASP A 106 14.20 3.63 -4.39
CA ASP A 106 14.31 3.23 -5.78
C ASP A 106 14.53 1.72 -5.85
N ARG A 107 13.61 1.02 -6.50
CA ARG A 107 13.63 -0.42 -6.70
C ARG A 107 12.99 -0.75 -8.04
N ASP A 108 13.11 -2.00 -8.44
CA ASP A 108 12.43 -2.51 -9.62
C ASP A 108 10.91 -2.59 -9.36
N TYR A 109 10.17 -1.67 -9.96
CA TYR A 109 8.70 -1.58 -9.90
C TYR A 109 8.11 -1.54 -11.30
N SER A 110 6.81 -1.83 -11.40
CA SER A 110 6.07 -1.52 -12.62
C SER A 110 6.01 0.00 -12.88
N GLN A 111 5.83 0.42 -14.14
CA GLN A 111 5.82 1.82 -14.55
C GLN A 111 4.88 2.70 -13.70
N LYS A 112 3.72 2.15 -13.34
CA LYS A 112 2.75 2.84 -12.47
C LYS A 112 3.35 3.21 -11.11
N TYR A 113 4.05 2.27 -10.46
CA TYR A 113 4.68 2.50 -9.16
C TYR A 113 5.91 3.40 -9.26
N ILE A 114 6.69 3.30 -10.34
CA ILE A 114 7.85 4.20 -10.60
C ILE A 114 7.35 5.64 -10.68
N TRP A 115 6.32 5.89 -11.49
CA TRP A 115 5.73 7.23 -11.63
C TRP A 115 5.19 7.74 -10.29
N PHE A 116 4.38 6.94 -9.61
CA PHE A 116 3.79 7.31 -8.32
C PHE A 116 4.85 7.63 -7.27
N ARG A 117 5.92 6.83 -7.19
CA ARG A 117 7.07 7.06 -6.31
C ARG A 117 7.73 8.43 -6.58
N LYS A 118 8.04 8.71 -7.84
CA LYS A 118 8.67 9.99 -8.24
C LYS A 118 7.82 11.19 -7.82
N MET A 119 6.54 11.11 -8.11
CA MET A 119 5.58 12.16 -7.73
C MET A 119 5.47 12.31 -6.21
N THR A 120 5.36 11.20 -5.47
CA THR A 120 5.19 11.22 -4.02
C THR A 120 6.43 11.72 -3.29
N ASN A 121 7.63 11.40 -3.76
CA ASN A 121 8.89 11.88 -3.16
C ASN A 121 9.11 13.39 -3.38
N SER A 122 8.45 14.01 -4.36
CA SER A 122 8.49 15.45 -4.63
C SER A 122 7.36 16.19 -3.88
N ARG A 123 7.65 17.37 -3.31
CA ARG A 123 6.62 18.24 -2.71
C ARG A 123 5.58 18.69 -3.74
N LEU A 124 6.04 19.17 -4.90
CA LEU A 124 5.15 19.57 -6.00
C LEU A 124 4.33 18.38 -6.51
N GLY A 125 4.97 17.22 -6.67
CA GLY A 125 4.30 15.99 -7.10
C GLY A 125 3.18 15.58 -6.15
N ARG A 126 3.36 15.67 -4.83
CA ARG A 126 2.30 15.39 -3.84
C ARG A 126 1.10 16.32 -4.01
N THR A 127 1.34 17.60 -4.23
CA THR A 127 0.27 18.58 -4.47
C THR A 127 -0.51 18.25 -5.74
N ILE A 128 0.19 17.90 -6.83
CA ILE A 128 -0.44 17.46 -8.08
C ILE A 128 -1.27 16.19 -7.85
N LEU A 129 -0.70 15.17 -7.20
CA LEU A 129 -1.42 13.92 -6.89
C LEU A 129 -2.70 14.18 -6.08
N LEU A 130 -2.63 15.06 -5.07
CA LEU A 130 -3.76 15.38 -4.20
C LEU A 130 -4.92 16.02 -4.97
N ASN A 131 -4.62 16.84 -6.00
CA ASN A 131 -5.62 17.52 -6.78
C ASN A 131 -6.15 16.67 -7.97
N THR A 132 -5.34 15.81 -8.53
CA THR A 132 -5.70 15.08 -9.78
C THR A 132 -6.26 13.68 -9.51
N LEU A 133 -5.66 12.88 -8.61
CA LEU A 133 -6.09 11.49 -8.39
C LEU A 133 -7.55 11.35 -7.94
N PRO A 134 -8.08 12.20 -7.03
CA PRO A 134 -9.47 12.10 -6.62
C PRO A 134 -10.47 12.38 -7.77
N LEU A 135 -10.08 13.19 -8.76
CA LEU A 135 -10.91 13.48 -9.93
C LEU A 135 -10.98 12.28 -10.88
N LEU A 136 -9.83 11.64 -11.14
CA LEU A 136 -9.76 10.47 -12.02
C LEU A 136 -10.54 9.25 -11.48
N LYS A 137 -10.73 9.16 -10.16
CA LYS A 137 -11.51 8.07 -9.56
C LYS A 137 -13.02 8.30 -9.60
N LYS A 138 -13.48 9.53 -9.78
CA LYS A 138 -14.92 9.87 -9.82
C LYS A 138 -15.58 9.44 -11.13
N GLU A 139 -14.78 9.23 -12.18
CA GLU A 139 -15.26 8.87 -13.53
C GLU A 139 -15.39 7.34 -13.78
N ARG A 140 -15.21 6.50 -12.74
CA ARG A 140 -15.37 5.05 -12.81
C ARG A 140 -16.41 4.57 -11.79
#